data_4466b8bcaf3f0383eeebe19d17991a7c
#
_entry.id   4466b8bcaf3f0383eeebe19d17991a7c
#
_cell.length_a   1.000
_cell.length_b   1.000
_cell.length_c   1.000
_cell.angle_alpha   90.00
_cell.angle_beta   90.00
_cell.angle_gamma   90.00
#
_symmetry.space_group_name_H-M   'P 1'
#
loop_
_entity.id
_entity.type
_entity.pdbx_description
1 polymer ?
#
loop_
_entity_poly.entity_id
_entity_poly.type
_entity_poly.pdbx_seq_one_letter_code
_entity_poly.pdbx_strand_id
1 'polypeptide(L)'
;MPEDARPLQRKVEHVSAQKGPFILANLIRIALGKYAVSRSSQDVSETVRTQAEVDLGRLVTSMATVHYLAWAIPAVGFLGTVRGLAMSFTMAGSDKVNLPIAEFLGQATNHLNTAFDCTLVALALSLPIMFLIHTVQRDEEAMVIDCQQYCLEHLVNRLYEPPPEAEHAQPVLGFPAGADHRPPRAERVSR
;
A
#
# COMPACT_ATOMS: atom_id res chain seq x y z
N MET A 1 24.55 4.39 23.86
CA MET A 1 24.09 5.70 24.35
C MET A 1 22.56 5.76 24.38
N PRO A 2 21.90 5.30 25.43
CA PRO A 2 20.43 5.24 25.47
C PRO A 2 19.77 6.57 25.87
N GLU A 3 20.54 7.55 26.31
CA GLU A 3 19.99 8.83 26.77
C GLU A 3 19.59 9.77 25.63
N ASP A 4 20.14 9.59 24.44
CA ASP A 4 19.88 10.47 23.29
C ASP A 4 18.59 10.15 22.54
N ALA A 5 18.01 8.96 22.73
CA ALA A 5 16.76 8.58 22.07
C ALA A 5 15.51 9.26 22.66
N ARG A 6 15.52 9.54 23.97
CA ARG A 6 14.39 10.18 24.67
C ARG A 6 14.11 11.62 24.25
N PRO A 7 15.13 12.51 24.09
CA PRO A 7 14.87 13.86 23.63
C PRO A 7 14.41 13.91 22.15
N LEU A 8 14.89 12.99 21.31
CA LEU A 8 14.42 12.84 19.92
C LEU A 8 12.95 12.38 19.87
N GLN A 9 12.58 11.39 20.69
CA GLN A 9 11.21 10.92 20.80
C GLN A 9 10.24 12.04 21.21
N ARG A 10 10.62 12.87 22.20
CA ARG A 10 9.81 14.04 22.60
C ARG A 10 9.68 15.09 21.50
N LYS A 11 10.75 15.35 20.74
CA LYS A 11 10.68 16.27 19.59
C LYS A 11 9.76 15.76 18.50
N VAL A 12 9.82 14.47 18.15
CA VAL A 12 8.94 13.84 17.17
C VAL A 12 7.48 13.89 17.64
N GLU A 13 7.24 13.62 18.92
CA GLU A 13 5.91 13.68 19.53
C GLU A 13 5.33 15.11 19.51
N HIS A 14 6.15 16.11 19.77
CA HIS A 14 5.75 17.52 19.70
C HIS A 14 5.41 17.96 18.27
N VAL A 15 6.18 17.52 17.27
CA VAL A 15 5.94 17.80 15.84
C VAL A 15 4.66 17.08 15.37
N SER A 16 4.48 15.84 15.78
CA SER A 16 3.27 15.06 15.46
C SER A 16 2.01 15.65 16.07
N ALA A 17 2.10 16.21 17.30
CA ALA A 17 0.98 16.87 17.96
C ALA A 17 0.57 18.20 17.29
N GLN A 18 1.54 18.94 16.70
CA GLN A 18 1.26 20.22 16.05
C GLN A 18 0.78 20.12 14.61
N LYS A 19 1.20 19.13 13.85
CA LYS A 19 0.98 19.04 12.39
C LYS A 19 0.08 17.88 11.95
N GLY A 20 -0.45 17.06 12.89
CA GLY A 20 -1.27 15.88 12.61
C GLY A 20 -0.46 14.57 12.50
N PRO A 21 -1.16 13.43 12.36
CA PRO A 21 -0.53 12.11 12.35
C PRO A 21 0.19 11.86 11.01
N PHE A 22 1.44 12.30 10.92
CA PHE A 22 2.28 11.94 9.77
C PHE A 22 2.75 10.49 9.90
N ILE A 23 2.62 9.72 8.82
CA ILE A 23 3.07 8.32 8.72
C ILE A 23 4.54 8.20 9.12
N LEU A 24 5.40 9.07 8.59
CA LEU A 24 6.82 9.10 8.93
C LEU A 24 7.07 9.32 10.43
N ALA A 25 6.39 10.28 11.05
CA ALA A 25 6.55 10.56 12.48
C ALA A 25 6.11 9.39 13.35
N ASN A 26 5.06 8.68 12.96
CA ASN A 26 4.60 7.47 13.63
C ASN A 26 5.61 6.32 13.51
N LEU A 27 6.16 6.10 12.32
CA LEU A 27 7.20 5.11 12.07
C LEU A 27 8.45 5.39 12.92
N ILE A 28 8.94 6.63 12.94
CA ILE A 28 10.10 7.03 13.76
C ILE A 28 9.81 6.83 15.24
N ARG A 29 8.64 7.20 15.73
CA ARG A 29 8.24 7.03 17.13
C ARG A 29 8.24 5.55 17.54
N ILE A 30 7.67 4.69 16.70
CA ILE A 30 7.60 3.25 16.95
C ILE A 30 9.00 2.62 16.90
N ALA A 31 9.82 3.00 15.92
CA ALA A 31 11.20 2.54 15.78
C ALA A 31 12.05 2.90 17.01
N LEU A 32 11.99 4.15 17.47
CA LEU A 32 12.71 4.60 18.67
C LEU A 32 12.20 3.92 19.95
N GLY A 33 10.89 3.72 20.07
CA GLY A 33 10.27 3.00 21.18
C GLY A 33 10.73 1.54 21.24
N LYS A 34 10.80 0.85 20.10
CA LYS A 34 11.28 -0.51 20.01
C LYS A 34 12.77 -0.61 20.34
N TYR A 35 13.59 0.30 19.82
CA TYR A 35 15.01 0.34 20.10
C TYR A 35 15.31 0.55 21.60
N ALA A 36 14.53 1.38 22.28
CA ALA A 36 14.68 1.61 23.73
C ALA A 36 14.48 0.34 24.56
N VAL A 37 13.71 -0.62 24.07
CA VAL A 37 13.40 -1.89 24.75
C VAL A 37 14.34 -3.01 24.33
N SER A 38 14.48 -3.26 23.01
CA SER A 38 15.21 -4.43 22.50
C SER A 38 16.69 -4.19 22.26
N ARG A 39 17.11 -2.93 22.05
CA ARG A 39 18.47 -2.53 21.64
C ARG A 39 19.02 -3.30 20.43
N SER A 40 18.15 -3.92 19.64
CA SER A 40 18.48 -4.67 18.44
C SER A 40 18.02 -3.90 17.21
N SER A 41 18.95 -3.61 16.28
CA SER A 41 18.62 -2.97 15.01
C SER A 41 17.75 -3.86 14.13
N GLN A 42 17.92 -5.18 14.23
CA GLN A 42 17.12 -6.16 13.50
C GLN A 42 15.65 -6.12 13.91
N ASP A 43 15.36 -6.11 15.22
CA ASP A 43 14.01 -6.01 15.75
C ASP A 43 13.33 -4.68 15.36
N VAL A 44 14.12 -3.60 15.31
CA VAL A 44 13.61 -2.29 14.87
C VAL A 44 13.24 -2.33 13.41
N SER A 45 14.08 -2.91 12.54
CA SER A 45 13.80 -3.02 11.11
C SER A 45 12.54 -3.83 10.83
N GLU A 46 12.35 -4.95 11.52
CA GLU A 46 11.16 -5.79 11.44
C GLU A 46 9.90 -5.03 11.89
N THR A 47 10.01 -4.30 13.00
CA THR A 47 8.89 -3.51 13.51
C THR A 47 8.49 -2.39 12.55
N VAL A 48 9.46 -1.70 11.93
CA VAL A 48 9.20 -0.66 10.93
C VAL A 48 8.49 -1.23 9.70
N ARG A 49 8.94 -2.40 9.21
CA ARG A 49 8.30 -3.09 8.08
C ARG A 49 6.87 -3.48 8.39
N THR A 50 6.65 -4.14 9.52
CA THR A 50 5.31 -4.56 9.95
C THR A 50 4.37 -3.36 10.11
N GLN A 51 4.86 -2.24 10.67
CA GLN A 51 4.05 -1.04 10.80
C GLN A 51 3.71 -0.41 9.45
N ALA A 52 4.64 -0.37 8.51
CA ALA A 52 4.38 0.12 7.17
C ALA A 52 3.33 -0.73 6.44
N GLU A 53 3.37 -2.05 6.59
CA GLU A 53 2.33 -2.95 6.07
C GLU A 53 0.95 -2.69 6.68
N VAL A 54 0.89 -2.41 7.98
CA VAL A 54 -0.36 -2.03 8.66
C VAL A 54 -0.89 -0.69 8.13
N ASP A 55 -0.02 0.29 7.91
CA ASP A 55 -0.41 1.60 7.40
C ASP A 55 -0.87 1.50 5.94
N LEU A 56 -0.21 0.69 5.09
CA LEU A 56 -0.70 0.34 3.74
C LEU A 56 -2.08 -0.33 3.77
N GLY A 57 -2.27 -1.30 4.66
CA GLY A 57 -3.58 -1.97 4.82
C GLY A 57 -4.70 -1.00 5.22
N ARG A 58 -4.41 -0.02 6.06
CA ARG A 58 -5.36 1.04 6.42
C ARG A 58 -5.70 1.95 5.25
N LEU A 59 -4.71 2.34 4.44
CA LEU A 59 -4.94 3.12 3.22
C LEU A 59 -5.85 2.38 2.24
N VAL A 60 -5.55 1.13 1.93
CA VAL A 60 -6.38 0.29 1.05
C VAL A 60 -7.82 0.20 1.57
N THR A 61 -8.00 0.01 2.87
CA THR A 61 -9.33 -0.08 3.49
C THR A 61 -10.07 1.25 3.41
N SER A 62 -9.40 2.38 3.62
CA SER A 62 -10.03 3.71 3.52
C SER A 62 -10.45 4.03 2.09
N MET A 63 -9.65 3.62 1.10
CA MET A 63 -9.94 3.80 -0.32
C MET A 63 -11.06 2.89 -0.85
N ALA A 64 -11.34 1.77 -0.19
CA ALA A 64 -12.40 0.83 -0.60
C ALA A 64 -13.77 1.52 -0.71
N THR A 65 -14.11 2.42 0.22
CA THR A 65 -15.36 3.20 0.18
C THR A 65 -15.42 4.14 -1.02
N VAL A 66 -14.30 4.79 -1.34
CA VAL A 66 -14.20 5.70 -2.49
C VAL A 66 -14.36 4.94 -3.80
N HIS A 67 -13.73 3.77 -3.92
CA HIS A 67 -13.88 2.87 -5.06
C HIS A 67 -15.34 2.41 -5.23
N TYR A 68 -16.00 2.05 -4.14
CA TYR A 68 -17.41 1.67 -4.17
C TYR A 68 -18.29 2.81 -4.69
N LEU A 69 -18.09 4.03 -4.21
CA LEU A 69 -18.83 5.21 -4.68
C LEU A 69 -18.58 5.51 -6.16
N ALA A 70 -17.32 5.41 -6.60
CA ALA A 70 -16.95 5.61 -8.00
C ALA A 70 -17.61 4.56 -8.92
N TRP A 71 -17.68 3.31 -8.47
CA TRP A 71 -18.39 2.24 -9.21
C TRP A 71 -19.91 2.44 -9.20
N ALA A 72 -20.47 3.07 -8.18
CA ALA A 72 -21.90 3.36 -8.10
C ALA A 72 -22.38 4.36 -9.20
N ILE A 73 -21.50 5.24 -9.71
CA ILE A 73 -21.87 6.24 -10.73
C ILE A 73 -22.41 5.59 -12.00
N PRO A 74 -21.70 4.63 -12.66
CA PRO A 74 -22.24 3.91 -13.82
C PRO A 74 -23.50 3.12 -13.48
N ALA A 75 -23.59 2.55 -12.27
CA ALA A 75 -24.77 1.79 -11.85
C ALA A 75 -26.01 2.67 -11.76
N VAL A 76 -25.90 3.91 -11.27
CA VAL A 76 -26.98 4.90 -11.25
C VAL A 76 -27.36 5.31 -12.68
N GLY A 77 -26.39 5.47 -13.58
CA GLY A 77 -26.64 5.70 -15.00
C GLY A 77 -27.47 4.58 -15.61
N PHE A 78 -27.12 3.33 -15.34
CA PHE A 78 -27.88 2.16 -15.79
C PHE A 78 -29.33 2.13 -15.24
N LEU A 79 -29.52 2.48 -13.95
CA LEU A 79 -30.87 2.64 -13.40
C LEU A 79 -31.69 3.69 -14.15
N GLY A 80 -31.05 4.76 -14.60
CA GLY A 80 -31.67 5.79 -15.46
C GLY A 80 -32.21 5.21 -16.77
N THR A 81 -31.42 4.35 -17.46
CA THR A 81 -31.91 3.68 -18.68
C THR A 81 -33.05 2.74 -18.42
N VAL A 82 -32.99 1.91 -17.39
CA VAL A 82 -34.09 0.99 -17.04
C VAL A 82 -35.38 1.77 -16.77
N ARG A 83 -35.28 2.87 -16.00
CA ARG A 83 -36.42 3.75 -15.73
C ARG A 83 -37.01 4.40 -17.00
N GLY A 84 -36.17 4.89 -17.89
CA GLY A 84 -36.61 5.50 -19.15
C GLY A 84 -37.32 4.51 -20.06
N LEU A 85 -36.78 3.30 -20.19
CA LEU A 85 -37.43 2.20 -20.91
C LEU A 85 -38.79 1.83 -20.28
N ALA A 86 -38.84 1.69 -18.96
CA ALA A 86 -40.10 1.38 -18.26
C ALA A 86 -41.19 2.45 -18.52
N MET A 87 -40.80 3.73 -18.53
CA MET A 87 -41.72 4.81 -18.84
C MET A 87 -42.21 4.76 -20.31
N SER A 88 -41.34 4.44 -21.27
CA SER A 88 -41.71 4.27 -22.64
C SER A 88 -42.73 3.12 -22.81
N PHE A 89 -42.56 2.00 -22.15
CA PHE A 89 -43.48 0.87 -22.18
C PHE A 89 -44.81 1.11 -21.44
N THR A 90 -44.81 1.85 -20.34
CA THR A 90 -46.05 2.20 -19.61
C THR A 90 -46.95 3.09 -20.45
N MET A 91 -46.38 3.98 -21.24
CA MET A 91 -47.14 4.79 -22.20
C MET A 91 -47.77 3.93 -23.30
N ALA A 92 -47.06 2.90 -23.77
CA ALA A 92 -47.58 1.97 -24.78
C ALA A 92 -48.77 1.12 -24.29
N GLY A 93 -48.80 0.81 -22.99
CA GLY A 93 -49.85 -0.04 -22.36
C GLY A 93 -51.06 0.70 -21.79
N SER A 94 -51.08 2.04 -21.81
CA SER A 94 -52.19 2.79 -21.25
C SER A 94 -53.32 2.92 -22.28
N ASP A 95 -54.57 2.60 -21.92
CA ASP A 95 -55.81 2.71 -22.74
C ASP A 95 -56.13 4.14 -23.20
N LYS A 96 -55.24 5.10 -22.94
CA LYS A 96 -55.31 6.48 -23.39
C LYS A 96 -54.75 6.68 -24.83
N VAL A 97 -54.60 5.62 -25.61
CA VAL A 97 -54.06 5.66 -26.97
C VAL A 97 -55.15 6.16 -27.96
N ASN A 98 -55.70 7.35 -27.72
CA ASN A 98 -56.33 8.18 -28.73
C ASN A 98 -55.36 9.17 -29.40
N LEU A 99 -54.05 9.06 -29.06
CA LEU A 99 -53.02 9.86 -29.66
C LEU A 99 -52.66 9.32 -31.05
N PRO A 100 -52.41 10.18 -32.04
CA PRO A 100 -51.88 9.74 -33.33
C PRO A 100 -50.59 8.94 -33.11
N ILE A 101 -50.40 7.83 -33.82
CA ILE A 101 -49.23 6.95 -33.72
C ILE A 101 -47.91 7.73 -33.78
N ALA A 102 -47.86 8.79 -34.61
CA ALA A 102 -46.67 9.63 -34.74
C ALA A 102 -46.32 10.39 -33.45
N GLU A 103 -47.32 10.88 -32.70
CA GLU A 103 -47.12 11.61 -31.45
C GLU A 103 -46.71 10.65 -30.30
N PHE A 104 -47.32 9.47 -30.22
CA PHE A 104 -46.94 8.40 -29.36
C PHE A 104 -45.46 7.98 -29.55
N LEU A 105 -45.08 7.74 -30.82
CA LEU A 105 -43.72 7.36 -31.19
C LEU A 105 -42.72 8.44 -30.83
N GLY A 106 -43.07 9.73 -31.00
CA GLY A 106 -42.23 10.87 -30.63
C GLY A 106 -41.99 10.94 -29.11
N GLN A 107 -43.04 10.75 -28.31
CA GLN A 107 -42.89 10.73 -26.82
C GLN A 107 -42.07 9.55 -26.33
N ALA A 108 -42.29 8.34 -26.83
CA ALA A 108 -41.55 7.15 -26.49
C ALA A 108 -40.07 7.30 -26.84
N THR A 109 -39.76 7.84 -28.01
CA THR A 109 -38.39 8.10 -28.46
C THR A 109 -37.69 9.14 -27.57
N ASN A 110 -38.41 10.17 -27.12
CA ASN A 110 -37.84 11.19 -26.23
C ASN A 110 -37.48 10.62 -24.85
N HIS A 111 -38.32 9.75 -24.27
CA HIS A 111 -37.96 9.05 -23.04
C HIS A 111 -36.76 8.13 -23.20
N LEU A 112 -36.65 7.47 -24.34
CA LEU A 112 -35.51 6.60 -24.65
C LEU A 112 -34.23 7.42 -24.83
N ASN A 113 -34.29 8.58 -25.50
CA ASN A 113 -33.16 9.47 -25.66
C ASN A 113 -32.64 9.96 -24.28
N THR A 114 -33.55 10.43 -23.44
CA THR A 114 -33.21 10.87 -22.08
C THR A 114 -32.56 9.73 -21.27
N ALA A 115 -33.01 8.49 -21.44
CA ALA A 115 -32.43 7.33 -20.77
C ALA A 115 -30.99 7.09 -21.23
N PHE A 116 -30.69 7.17 -22.51
CA PHE A 116 -29.34 7.02 -23.06
C PHE A 116 -28.41 8.17 -22.62
N ASP A 117 -28.91 9.40 -22.59
CA ASP A 117 -28.15 10.55 -22.10
C ASP A 117 -27.72 10.39 -20.66
N CYS A 118 -28.57 9.86 -19.76
CA CYS A 118 -28.22 9.57 -18.39
C CYS A 118 -27.01 8.62 -18.28
N THR A 119 -26.99 7.56 -19.10
CA THR A 119 -25.87 6.58 -19.06
C THR A 119 -24.62 7.16 -19.68
N LEU A 120 -24.74 7.92 -20.75
CA LEU A 120 -23.62 8.57 -21.42
C LEU A 120 -22.92 9.54 -20.44
N VAL A 121 -23.67 10.38 -19.73
CA VAL A 121 -23.15 11.33 -18.77
C VAL A 121 -22.51 10.57 -17.59
N ALA A 122 -23.15 9.52 -17.07
CA ALA A 122 -22.62 8.72 -15.98
C ALA A 122 -21.28 8.08 -16.34
N LEU A 123 -21.15 7.50 -17.55
CA LEU A 123 -19.91 6.92 -18.04
C LEU A 123 -18.83 7.98 -18.28
N ALA A 124 -19.19 9.10 -18.90
CA ALA A 124 -18.26 10.20 -19.16
C ALA A 124 -17.68 10.79 -17.89
N LEU A 125 -18.44 10.82 -16.78
CA LEU A 125 -17.96 11.28 -15.49
C LEU A 125 -17.17 10.20 -14.74
N SER A 126 -17.56 8.93 -14.84
CA SER A 126 -16.90 7.85 -14.09
C SER A 126 -15.45 7.60 -14.53
N LEU A 127 -15.14 7.73 -15.82
CA LEU A 127 -13.80 7.51 -16.36
C LEU A 127 -12.74 8.43 -15.74
N PRO A 128 -12.90 9.79 -15.76
CA PRO A 128 -11.92 10.67 -15.16
C PRO A 128 -11.84 10.51 -13.62
N ILE A 129 -12.96 10.23 -12.96
CA ILE A 129 -12.98 9.99 -11.50
C ILE A 129 -12.18 8.75 -11.16
N MET A 130 -12.37 7.63 -11.89
CA MET A 130 -11.58 6.41 -11.69
C MET A 130 -10.09 6.66 -11.92
N PHE A 131 -9.74 7.39 -12.96
CA PHE A 131 -8.35 7.75 -13.25
C PHE A 131 -7.73 8.55 -12.10
N LEU A 132 -8.44 9.55 -11.55
CA LEU A 132 -7.98 10.35 -10.42
C LEU A 132 -7.78 9.48 -9.17
N ILE A 133 -8.74 8.61 -8.85
CA ILE A 133 -8.66 7.71 -7.69
C ILE A 133 -7.41 6.83 -7.80
N HIS A 134 -7.17 6.20 -8.96
CA HIS A 134 -5.99 5.37 -9.17
C HIS A 134 -4.68 6.14 -9.05
N THR A 135 -4.64 7.38 -9.52
CA THR A 135 -3.44 8.22 -9.40
C THR A 135 -3.16 8.56 -7.95
N VAL A 136 -4.17 9.01 -7.20
CA VAL A 136 -4.03 9.35 -5.78
C VAL A 136 -3.62 8.13 -4.96
N GLN A 137 -4.25 6.98 -5.19
CA GLN A 137 -3.90 5.74 -4.49
C GLN A 137 -2.45 5.34 -4.71
N ARG A 138 -1.98 5.42 -5.94
CA ARG A 138 -0.58 5.12 -6.28
C ARG A 138 0.40 6.05 -5.56
N ASP A 139 0.08 7.34 -5.50
CA ASP A 139 0.94 8.32 -4.84
C ASP A 139 0.96 8.12 -3.31
N GLU A 140 -0.17 7.76 -2.71
CA GLU A 140 -0.26 7.44 -1.28
C GLU A 140 0.52 6.17 -0.92
N GLU A 141 0.42 5.11 -1.73
CA GLU A 141 1.19 3.88 -1.54
C GLU A 141 2.70 4.13 -1.68
N ALA A 142 3.12 4.89 -2.69
CA ALA A 142 4.51 5.28 -2.88
C ALA A 142 5.05 6.06 -1.69
N MET A 143 4.27 7.00 -1.15
CA MET A 143 4.66 7.79 0.03
C MET A 143 4.92 6.91 1.27
N VAL A 144 4.12 5.86 1.51
CA VAL A 144 4.35 4.95 2.64
C VAL A 144 5.64 4.17 2.46
N ILE A 145 5.90 3.69 1.24
CA ILE A 145 7.13 2.96 0.90
C ILE A 145 8.35 3.85 1.07
N ASP A 146 8.30 5.09 0.59
CA ASP A 146 9.38 6.07 0.73
C ASP A 146 9.64 6.40 2.21
N CYS A 147 8.60 6.56 3.02
CA CYS A 147 8.73 6.75 4.46
C CYS A 147 9.39 5.56 5.15
N GLN A 148 9.02 4.34 4.77
CA GLN A 148 9.63 3.11 5.27
C GLN A 148 11.11 3.04 4.91
N GLN A 149 11.45 3.27 3.64
CA GLN A 149 12.82 3.25 3.15
C GLN A 149 13.67 4.31 3.87
N TYR A 150 13.15 5.51 4.02
CA TYR A 150 13.82 6.58 4.76
C TYR A 150 14.13 6.18 6.21
N CYS A 151 13.18 5.57 6.90
CA CYS A 151 13.39 5.08 8.26
C CYS A 151 14.46 3.97 8.33
N LEU A 152 14.46 3.03 7.38
CA LEU A 152 15.45 1.95 7.33
C LEU A 152 16.84 2.49 7.04
N GLU A 153 16.98 3.39 6.08
CA GLU A 153 18.27 3.91 5.64
C GLU A 153 18.89 4.89 6.65
N HIS A 154 18.12 5.81 7.18
CA HIS A 154 18.65 6.90 8.00
C HIS A 154 18.57 6.63 9.50
N LEU A 155 17.61 5.83 9.96
CA LEU A 155 17.46 5.52 11.37
C LEU A 155 18.09 4.17 11.73
N VAL A 156 17.68 3.09 11.06
CA VAL A 156 18.09 1.73 11.42
C VAL A 156 19.59 1.53 11.15
N ASN A 157 20.11 1.99 10.01
CA ASN A 157 21.54 1.88 9.68
C ASN A 157 22.44 2.65 10.63
N ARG A 158 21.95 3.73 11.26
CA ARG A 158 22.70 4.46 12.28
C ARG A 158 22.63 3.81 13.68
N LEU A 159 21.63 2.95 13.89
CA LEU A 159 21.47 2.18 15.13
C LEU A 159 22.18 0.82 15.06
N TYR A 160 22.74 0.47 13.88
CA TYR A 160 23.49 -0.77 13.70
C TYR A 160 24.80 -0.68 14.47
N GLU A 161 24.85 -1.33 15.62
CA GLU A 161 26.10 -1.63 16.33
C GLU A 161 26.56 -3.00 15.86
N PRO A 162 27.78 -3.13 15.28
CA PRO A 162 28.27 -4.45 14.86
C PRO A 162 28.34 -5.38 16.06
N PRO A 163 28.01 -6.66 15.93
CA PRO A 163 28.05 -7.61 17.03
C PRO A 163 29.47 -7.67 17.60
N PRO A 164 29.64 -7.71 18.93
CA PRO A 164 30.96 -7.67 19.60
C PRO A 164 31.87 -8.85 19.27
N GLU A 165 31.37 -9.88 18.61
CA GLU A 165 32.15 -11.05 18.19
C GLU A 165 33.10 -10.79 17.01
N ALA A 166 32.93 -9.73 16.24
CA ALA A 166 33.84 -9.43 15.12
C ALA A 166 35.18 -8.85 15.58
N GLU A 167 35.28 -8.32 16.79
CA GLU A 167 36.51 -7.71 17.32
C GLU A 167 37.48 -8.70 17.98
N HIS A 168 37.04 -9.94 18.24
CA HIS A 168 37.87 -11.00 18.84
C HIS A 168 38.19 -12.16 17.89
N ALA A 169 37.88 -12.06 16.62
CA ALA A 169 38.42 -12.94 15.60
C ALA A 169 39.89 -12.52 15.34
N GLN A 170 40.76 -12.67 16.32
CA GLN A 170 42.19 -12.73 16.09
C GLN A 170 42.43 -13.90 15.12
N PRO A 171 43.15 -13.70 14.03
CA PRO A 171 43.52 -14.79 13.15
C PRO A 171 44.36 -15.77 13.97
N VAL A 172 43.82 -16.96 14.23
CA VAL A 172 44.57 -18.08 14.77
C VAL A 172 45.54 -18.50 13.65
N LEU A 173 46.58 -17.67 13.46
CA LEU A 173 47.78 -18.02 12.73
C LEU A 173 48.67 -18.83 13.69
N GLY A 174 48.32 -20.06 13.87
CA GLY A 174 49.08 -21.05 14.58
C GLY A 174 48.98 -22.37 13.84
N PHE A 175 49.47 -22.42 12.60
CA PHE A 175 49.89 -23.69 12.01
C PHE A 175 51.22 -24.07 12.71
N PRO A 176 51.30 -25.19 13.47
CA PRO A 176 52.58 -25.74 13.84
C PRO A 176 53.25 -26.28 12.59
N ALA A 177 54.29 -25.58 12.15
CA ALA A 177 55.24 -26.13 11.18
C ALA A 177 55.93 -27.34 11.85
N GLY A 178 55.75 -28.51 11.25
CA GLY A 178 56.55 -29.66 11.62
C GLY A 178 55.80 -30.95 11.91
N ALA A 179 55.17 -31.54 10.94
CA ALA A 179 54.94 -32.98 10.88
C ALA A 179 55.55 -33.50 9.60
N ASP A 180 56.74 -34.06 9.75
CA ASP A 180 57.57 -34.79 8.78
C ASP A 180 56.72 -35.96 8.19
N HIS A 181 56.12 -35.78 7.06
CA HIS A 181 55.46 -36.85 6.32
C HIS A 181 56.53 -37.61 5.50
N ARG A 182 57.26 -38.52 6.14
CA ARG A 182 57.95 -39.61 5.44
C ARG A 182 56.91 -40.57 4.91
N PRO A 183 56.91 -40.85 3.56
CA PRO A 183 56.03 -41.88 3.02
C PRO A 183 56.51 -43.26 3.47
N PRO A 184 55.63 -44.24 3.75
CA PRO A 184 55.99 -45.58 4.13
C PRO A 184 56.71 -46.29 2.96
N ARG A 185 57.87 -46.85 3.31
CA ARG A 185 58.75 -47.64 2.43
C ARG A 185 58.01 -48.88 1.91
N ALA A 186 57.84 -48.98 0.64
CA ALA A 186 57.25 -50.15 0.00
C ALA A 186 58.13 -51.40 0.26
N GLU A 187 57.61 -52.33 1.05
CA GLU A 187 58.15 -53.67 1.18
C GLU A 187 57.92 -54.44 -0.09
N ARG A 188 58.98 -54.79 -0.73
CA ARG A 188 59.04 -55.71 -1.87
C ARG A 188 58.85 -57.17 -1.36
N VAL A 189 57.69 -57.74 -1.56
CA VAL A 189 57.51 -59.19 -1.38
C VAL A 189 57.77 -59.87 -2.73
N SER A 190 58.89 -60.63 -2.73
CA SER A 190 59.24 -61.60 -3.76
C SER A 190 58.48 -62.93 -3.48
N ARG A 191 57.63 -63.32 -4.43
CA ARG A 191 57.52 -64.64 -4.99
C ARG A 191 56.40 -64.77 -5.97
#